data_f60f3945ce4f33b12d648bb34b83c48f
#
_entry.id   f60f3945ce4f33b12d648bb34b83c48f
#
_cell.length_a   1.000
_cell.length_b   1.000
_cell.length_c   1.000
_cell.angle_alpha   90.00
_cell.angle_beta   90.00
_cell.angle_gamma   90.00
#
_symmetry.space_group_name_H-M   'P 1'
#
loop_
_entity.id
_entity.type
_entity.pdbx_description
1 polymer ?
#
loop_
_entity_poly.entity_id
_entity_poly.type
_entity_poly.pdbx_seq_one_letter_code
_entity_poly.pdbx_strand_id
1 'polypeptide(L)'
;MARGEKVYAGNCASCHQANGKGAGPIKALDGDEKVLNPDHAVQIQVLLKGQNNGAMPSWKQLSDTDLAAVVTFTKNNWSNKTGQMVQPSEVLAQRGK
;
A
#
# COMPACT_ATOMS: atom_id res chain seq x y z
N MET A 1 -0.34 -1.53 -13.50
CA MET A 1 -1.48 -1.84 -12.60
C MET A 1 -1.72 -3.33 -12.41
N ALA A 2 -1.47 -4.15 -13.42
CA ALA A 2 -1.68 -5.60 -13.30
C ALA A 2 -0.81 -6.23 -12.19
N ARG A 3 0.46 -5.82 -12.07
CA ARG A 3 1.32 -6.31 -11.01
C ARG A 3 0.82 -5.87 -9.63
N GLY A 4 0.40 -4.62 -9.50
CA GLY A 4 -0.15 -4.09 -8.24
C GLY A 4 -1.40 -4.84 -7.81
N GLU A 5 -2.27 -5.16 -8.74
CA GLU A 5 -3.47 -5.95 -8.48
C GLU A 5 -3.12 -7.33 -7.93
N LYS A 6 -2.14 -8.00 -8.55
CA LYS A 6 -1.70 -9.33 -8.10
C LYS A 6 -1.07 -9.29 -6.71
N VAL A 7 -0.22 -8.31 -6.45
CA VAL A 7 0.42 -8.15 -5.14
C VAL A 7 -0.64 -7.88 -4.08
N TYR A 8 -1.59 -7.00 -4.38
CA TYR A 8 -2.67 -6.69 -3.45
C TYR A 8 -3.51 -7.94 -3.14
N ALA A 9 -3.94 -8.65 -4.17
CA ALA A 9 -4.78 -9.83 -3.99
C ALA A 9 -4.07 -10.93 -3.20
N GLY A 10 -2.77 -11.09 -3.41
CA GLY A 10 -2.00 -12.14 -2.74
C GLY A 10 -1.58 -11.83 -1.31
N ASN A 11 -1.48 -10.54 -0.94
CA ASN A 11 -0.88 -10.16 0.34
C ASN A 11 -1.75 -9.24 1.19
N CYS A 12 -2.58 -8.42 0.60
CA CYS A 12 -3.29 -7.34 1.31
C CYS A 12 -4.79 -7.59 1.42
N ALA A 13 -5.39 -8.22 0.41
CA ALA A 13 -6.83 -8.40 0.35
C ALA A 13 -7.38 -9.28 1.48
N SER A 14 -6.57 -10.15 2.05
CA SER A 14 -7.01 -11.01 3.16
C SER A 14 -7.46 -10.18 4.37
N CYS A 15 -6.86 -9.00 4.58
CA CYS A 15 -7.23 -8.10 5.68
C CYS A 15 -8.05 -6.91 5.18
N HIS A 16 -7.57 -6.25 4.11
CA HIS A 16 -8.21 -5.03 3.60
C HIS A 16 -9.34 -5.29 2.62
N GLN A 17 -9.56 -6.55 2.26
CA GLN A 17 -10.56 -7.02 1.31
C GLN A 17 -10.31 -6.53 -0.12
N ALA A 18 -10.92 -7.22 -1.09
CA ALA A 18 -10.74 -6.87 -2.51
C ALA A 18 -11.31 -5.49 -2.83
N ASN A 19 -12.33 -5.04 -2.09
CA ASN A 19 -12.92 -3.71 -2.30
C ASN A 19 -12.20 -2.60 -1.54
N GLY A 20 -11.14 -2.91 -0.80
CA GLY A 20 -10.34 -1.93 -0.07
C GLY A 20 -11.03 -1.31 1.14
N LYS A 21 -12.15 -1.86 1.58
CA LYS A 21 -12.93 -1.26 2.67
C LYS A 21 -12.60 -1.79 4.05
N GLY A 22 -11.78 -2.84 4.12
CA GLY A 22 -11.40 -3.43 5.39
C GLY A 22 -12.57 -4.13 6.08
N ALA A 23 -12.37 -4.49 7.34
CA ALA A 23 -13.40 -5.13 8.17
C ALA A 23 -13.00 -5.03 9.63
N GLY A 24 -13.97 -4.75 10.53
CA GLY A 24 -13.70 -4.66 11.96
C GLY A 24 -12.61 -3.65 12.27
N PRO A 25 -11.53 -4.04 12.98
CA PRO A 25 -10.45 -3.11 13.30
C PRO A 25 -9.54 -2.77 12.13
N ILE A 26 -9.69 -3.44 10.99
CA ILE A 26 -8.87 -3.21 9.79
C ILE A 26 -9.44 -2.00 9.05
N LYS A 27 -8.63 -0.95 8.93
CA LYS A 27 -9.06 0.28 8.27
C LYS A 27 -9.27 0.10 6.77
N ALA A 28 -10.21 0.85 6.22
CA ALA A 28 -10.39 0.94 4.78
C ALA A 28 -9.19 1.63 4.13
N LEU A 29 -8.75 1.10 2.99
CA LEU A 29 -7.77 1.79 2.13
C LEU A 29 -8.49 2.75 1.18
N ASP A 30 -9.74 2.44 0.84
CA ASP A 30 -10.58 3.32 0.04
C ASP A 30 -10.85 4.60 0.83
N GLY A 31 -10.39 5.73 0.33
CA GLY A 31 -10.55 7.02 0.99
C GLY A 31 -9.58 7.29 2.13
N ASP A 32 -8.64 6.39 2.40
CA ASP A 32 -7.67 6.56 3.49
C ASP A 32 -6.72 7.73 3.20
N GLU A 33 -6.58 8.65 4.17
CA GLU A 33 -5.76 9.84 3.96
C GLU A 33 -4.28 9.54 3.75
N LYS A 34 -3.76 8.45 4.32
CA LYS A 34 -2.36 8.04 4.08
C LYS A 34 -2.18 7.57 2.65
N VAL A 35 -3.16 6.83 2.12
CA VAL A 35 -3.14 6.37 0.73
C VAL A 35 -3.25 7.55 -0.23
N LEU A 36 -4.08 8.53 0.09
CA LEU A 36 -4.32 9.69 -0.76
C LEU A 36 -3.24 10.76 -0.62
N ASN A 37 -2.38 10.68 0.39
CA ASN A 37 -1.35 11.67 0.64
C ASN A 37 -0.38 11.76 -0.54
N PRO A 38 -0.14 12.96 -1.11
CA PRO A 38 0.82 13.11 -2.21
C PRO A 38 2.27 12.80 -1.81
N ASP A 39 2.58 12.82 -0.51
CA ASP A 39 3.88 12.35 -0.03
C ASP A 39 3.83 10.82 0.08
N HIS A 40 4.36 10.14 -0.91
CA HIS A 40 4.35 8.68 -1.00
C HIS A 40 5.10 8.00 0.15
N ALA A 41 6.04 8.71 0.78
CA ALA A 41 6.83 8.15 1.87
C ALA A 41 5.95 7.68 3.04
N VAL A 42 4.85 8.35 3.29
CA VAL A 42 3.94 8.01 4.39
C VAL A 42 3.43 6.57 4.22
N GLN A 43 2.89 6.24 3.06
CA GLN A 43 2.35 4.92 2.79
C GLN A 43 3.46 3.86 2.67
N ILE A 44 4.56 4.22 2.03
CA ILE A 44 5.70 3.31 1.86
C ILE A 44 6.25 2.87 3.22
N GLN A 45 6.42 3.82 4.15
CA GLN A 45 6.93 3.50 5.48
C GLN A 45 6.00 2.55 6.24
N VAL A 46 4.68 2.70 6.10
CA VAL A 46 3.73 1.78 6.71
C VAL A 46 3.95 0.35 6.21
N LEU A 47 4.17 0.18 4.91
CA LEU A 47 4.43 -1.14 4.33
C LEU A 47 5.77 -1.71 4.77
N LEU A 48 6.82 -0.89 4.86
CA LEU A 48 8.14 -1.36 5.23
C LEU A 48 8.24 -1.72 6.71
N LYS A 49 7.55 -1.01 7.57
CA LYS A 49 7.69 -1.16 9.02
C LYS A 49 6.51 -1.85 9.69
N GLY A 50 5.38 -1.96 9.00
CA GLY A 50 4.15 -2.42 9.62
C GLY A 50 3.52 -1.33 10.49
N GLN A 51 2.46 -1.68 11.21
CA GLN A 51 1.72 -0.71 11.99
C GLN A 51 0.95 -1.43 13.11
N ASN A 52 0.62 -0.69 14.18
CA ASN A 52 -0.20 -1.18 15.29
C ASN A 52 0.37 -2.43 15.96
N ASN A 53 1.66 -2.42 16.30
CA ASN A 53 2.34 -3.51 16.99
C ASN A 53 2.22 -4.85 16.26
N GLY A 54 2.26 -4.81 14.92
CA GLY A 54 2.21 -6.01 14.10
C GLY A 54 0.82 -6.42 13.65
N ALA A 55 -0.23 -5.68 14.03
CA ALA A 55 -1.57 -5.93 13.48
C ALA A 55 -1.56 -5.78 11.96
N MET A 56 -0.77 -4.83 11.45
CA MET A 56 -0.39 -4.79 10.05
C MET A 56 1.09 -5.18 9.97
N PRO A 57 1.42 -6.35 9.41
CA PRO A 57 2.82 -6.81 9.37
C PRO A 57 3.65 -5.97 8.41
N SER A 58 4.98 -6.04 8.61
CA SER A 58 5.92 -5.45 7.67
C SER A 58 5.95 -6.26 6.37
N TRP A 59 6.01 -5.58 5.26
CA TRP A 59 6.13 -6.19 3.93
C TRP A 59 7.48 -5.90 3.28
N LYS A 60 8.50 -5.63 4.10
CA LYS A 60 9.84 -5.27 3.61
C LYS A 60 10.48 -6.36 2.74
N GLN A 61 10.00 -7.59 2.82
CA GLN A 61 10.50 -8.70 2.00
C GLN A 61 10.07 -8.62 0.54
N LEU A 62 9.04 -7.83 0.23
CA LEU A 62 8.63 -7.63 -1.16
C LEU A 62 9.64 -6.73 -1.87
N SER A 63 9.79 -6.94 -3.18
CA SER A 63 10.71 -6.14 -4.00
C SER A 63 10.24 -4.69 -4.09
N ASP A 64 11.17 -3.80 -4.43
CA ASP A 64 10.84 -2.40 -4.67
C ASP A 64 9.78 -2.26 -5.76
N THR A 65 9.87 -3.08 -6.80
CA THR A 65 8.91 -3.09 -7.90
C THR A 65 7.51 -3.48 -7.40
N ASP A 66 7.43 -4.53 -6.58
CA ASP A 66 6.14 -5.00 -6.06
C ASP A 66 5.53 -4.00 -5.10
N LEU A 67 6.32 -3.42 -4.20
CA LEU A 67 5.83 -2.41 -3.27
C LEU A 67 5.36 -1.16 -4.01
N ALA A 68 6.14 -0.69 -4.98
CA ALA A 68 5.76 0.47 -5.79
C ALA A 68 4.46 0.20 -6.56
N ALA A 69 4.33 -1.01 -7.10
CA ALA A 69 3.14 -1.38 -7.87
C ALA A 69 1.88 -1.44 -6.99
N VAL A 70 1.98 -2.01 -5.79
CA VAL A 70 0.81 -2.12 -4.90
C VAL A 70 0.42 -0.76 -4.33
N VAL A 71 1.39 0.10 -4.03
CA VAL A 71 1.09 1.47 -3.58
C VAL A 71 0.36 2.23 -4.69
N THR A 72 0.87 2.15 -5.92
CA THR A 72 0.23 2.78 -7.07
C THR A 72 -1.19 2.25 -7.26
N PHE A 73 -1.37 0.93 -7.13
CA PHE A 73 -2.68 0.30 -7.26
C PHE A 73 -3.68 0.87 -6.24
N THR A 74 -3.28 0.95 -4.95
CA THR A 74 -4.18 1.44 -3.91
C THR A 74 -4.53 2.92 -4.09
N LYS A 75 -3.62 3.72 -4.65
CA LYS A 75 -3.85 5.15 -4.88
C LYS A 75 -4.81 5.42 -6.03
N ASN A 76 -5.06 4.43 -6.88
CA ASN A 76 -5.82 4.64 -8.13
C ASN A 76 -6.98 3.66 -8.31
N ASN A 77 -7.33 2.91 -7.27
CA ASN A 77 -8.39 1.92 -7.35
C ASN A 77 -9.55 2.29 -6.43
N TRP A 78 -10.66 1.57 -6.57
CA TRP A 78 -11.92 1.83 -5.85
C TRP A 78 -12.36 3.26 -6.12
N SER A 79 -12.61 4.07 -5.10
CA SER A 79 -12.89 5.49 -5.29
C SER A 79 -11.63 6.36 -5.23
N ASN A 80 -10.46 5.77 -4.96
CA ASN A 80 -9.19 6.49 -4.97
C ASN A 80 -8.75 6.74 -6.42
N LYS A 81 -8.59 8.00 -6.79
CA LYS A 81 -8.26 8.38 -8.18
C LYS A 81 -7.24 9.51 -8.18
N THR A 82 -6.09 9.28 -7.54
CA THR A 82 -5.08 10.32 -7.41
C THR A 82 -4.34 10.61 -8.71
N GLY A 83 -4.27 9.65 -9.62
CA GLY A 83 -3.46 9.77 -10.83
C GLY A 83 -1.96 9.66 -10.56
N GLN A 84 -1.56 9.42 -9.33
CA GLN A 84 -0.16 9.36 -8.94
C GLN A 84 0.41 7.96 -9.18
N MET A 85 1.68 7.91 -9.60
CA MET A 85 2.44 6.68 -9.78
C MET A 85 3.64 6.69 -8.84
N VAL A 86 3.84 5.58 -8.14
CA VAL A 86 5.01 5.40 -7.27
C VAL A 86 6.04 4.56 -8.01
N GLN A 87 7.29 5.05 -8.05
CA GLN A 87 8.39 4.37 -8.72
C GLN A 87 9.14 3.48 -7.73
N PRO A 88 9.76 2.36 -8.20
CA PRO A 88 10.58 1.53 -7.32
C PRO A 88 11.69 2.30 -6.60
N SER A 89 12.26 3.33 -7.24
CA SER A 89 13.29 4.15 -6.62
C SER A 89 12.81 4.89 -5.38
N GLU A 90 11.52 5.23 -5.33
CA GLU A 90 10.94 5.87 -4.15
C GLU A 90 10.88 4.90 -2.97
N VAL A 91 10.59 3.63 -3.24
CA VAL A 91 10.60 2.59 -2.22
C VAL A 91 12.02 2.37 -1.70
N LEU A 92 12.98 2.25 -2.61
CA LEU A 92 14.39 2.04 -2.24
C LEU A 92 14.89 3.19 -1.36
N ALA A 93 14.53 4.43 -1.68
CA ALA A 93 14.94 5.61 -0.91
C ALA A 93 14.40 5.56 0.53
N GLN A 94 13.29 4.89 0.78
CA GLN A 94 12.70 4.79 2.10
C GLN A 94 13.25 3.64 2.93
N ARG A 95 13.89 2.64 2.31
CA ARG A 95 14.49 1.54 3.04
C ARG A 95 15.65 2.06 3.89
N GLY A 96 15.69 1.67 5.13
CA GLY A 96 16.73 2.10 6.06
C GLY A 96 16.47 3.42 6.76
N LYS A 97 15.33 4.02 6.53
CA LYS A 97 14.95 5.25 7.25
C LYS A 97 14.12 4.99 8.49
#